data_69855d6f1207d6c6ef7ab37e6c3cb38b
#
_entry.id   69855d6f1207d6c6ef7ab37e6c3cb38b
#
_cell.length_a   1.000
_cell.length_b   1.000
_cell.length_c   1.000
_cell.angle_alpha   90.00
_cell.angle_beta   90.00
_cell.angle_gamma   90.00
#
_symmetry.space_group_name_H-M   'P 1'
#
loop_
_entity.id
_entity.type
_entity.pdbx_description
1 polymer ?
#
loop_
_entity_poly.entity_id
_entity_poly.type
_entity_poly.pdbx_seq_one_letter_code
_entity_poly.pdbx_strand_id
1 'polypeptide(L)'
;FEALALGGGFDSFGLHRAQFFAPDHKDRPLVELAVKYGAATQESANSAQASLFGGEDGAMDIPEPPIPECEPWASMDLLNKEREIVGVYISGHPLDKFRLEVDHLCAKDGLARLDNMTREKGKILTFGGLITAAEHRISKSGRPWGFFALEDYHGTHEFRCFGEDYVSFKEFMVEGWMVMVTTHVKEQG
;
A
#
# COMPACT_ATOMS: atom_id res chain seq x y z
N PHE A 1 -16.05 -7.22 -4.30
CA PHE A 1 -15.22 -8.39 -3.96
C PHE A 1 -13.73 -8.13 -4.19
N GLU A 2 -13.33 -7.50 -5.29
CA GLU A 2 -11.92 -7.15 -5.57
C GLU A 2 -11.29 -6.34 -4.45
N ALA A 3 -11.93 -5.27 -3.99
CA ALA A 3 -11.43 -4.46 -2.89
C ALA A 3 -11.26 -5.26 -1.59
N LEU A 4 -12.16 -6.23 -1.31
CA LEU A 4 -12.02 -7.14 -0.17
C LEU A 4 -10.81 -8.08 -0.33
N ALA A 5 -10.61 -8.61 -1.53
CA ALA A 5 -9.46 -9.47 -1.82
C ALA A 5 -8.14 -8.69 -1.69
N LEU A 6 -8.07 -7.46 -2.22
CA LEU A 6 -6.90 -6.57 -2.10
C LEU A 6 -6.63 -6.15 -0.66
N GLY A 7 -7.68 -5.86 0.11
CA GLY A 7 -7.58 -5.46 1.52
C GLY A 7 -7.41 -6.62 2.51
N GLY A 8 -7.30 -7.90 2.04
CA GLY A 8 -7.06 -9.06 2.90
C GLY A 8 -8.32 -9.68 3.51
N GLY A 9 -9.53 -9.27 3.08
CA GLY A 9 -10.77 -9.82 3.60
C GLY A 9 -10.96 -11.33 3.40
N PHE A 10 -10.15 -11.93 2.53
CA PHE A 10 -10.20 -13.37 2.20
C PHE A 10 -8.94 -14.15 2.63
N ASP A 11 -8.04 -13.55 3.38
CA ASP A 11 -6.79 -14.21 3.81
C ASP A 11 -7.04 -15.47 4.64
N SER A 12 -8.19 -15.55 5.34
CA SER A 12 -8.61 -16.73 6.12
C SER A 12 -8.90 -17.97 5.27
N PHE A 13 -9.05 -17.84 3.96
CA PHE A 13 -9.28 -18.98 3.06
C PHE A 13 -7.99 -19.74 2.70
N GLY A 14 -6.83 -19.28 3.18
CA GLY A 14 -5.55 -19.93 2.93
C GLY A 14 -4.98 -19.74 1.53
N LEU A 15 -5.56 -18.82 0.76
CA LEU A 15 -5.07 -18.40 -0.55
C LEU A 15 -4.28 -17.09 -0.40
N HIS A 16 -3.17 -16.96 -1.13
CA HIS A 16 -2.51 -15.66 -1.21
C HIS A 16 -3.26 -14.74 -2.20
N ARG A 17 -3.25 -13.45 -1.92
CA ARG A 17 -4.10 -12.47 -2.63
C ARG A 17 -3.89 -12.42 -4.13
N ALA A 18 -2.66 -12.68 -4.62
CA ALA A 18 -2.39 -12.75 -6.06
C ALA A 18 -3.24 -13.79 -6.79
N GLN A 19 -3.62 -14.91 -6.13
CA GLN A 19 -4.44 -15.96 -6.74
C GLN A 19 -5.84 -15.47 -7.10
N PHE A 20 -6.41 -14.52 -6.34
CA PHE A 20 -7.72 -13.95 -6.66
C PHE A 20 -7.73 -13.16 -7.98
N PHE A 21 -6.55 -12.65 -8.38
CA PHE A 21 -6.38 -11.82 -9.60
C PHE A 21 -5.66 -12.54 -10.72
N ALA A 22 -5.14 -13.73 -10.46
CA ALA A 22 -4.51 -14.53 -11.51
C ALA A 22 -5.57 -14.99 -12.52
N PRO A 23 -5.30 -14.81 -13.84
CA PRO A 23 -6.25 -15.17 -14.88
C PRO A 23 -6.28 -16.69 -15.15
N ASP A 24 -7.45 -17.19 -15.52
CA ASP A 24 -7.60 -18.51 -16.11
C ASP A 24 -7.16 -18.51 -17.62
N HIS A 25 -7.33 -19.65 -18.28
CA HIS A 25 -7.03 -19.82 -19.73
C HIS A 25 -7.91 -18.94 -20.66
N LYS A 26 -8.91 -18.25 -20.14
CA LYS A 26 -9.80 -17.31 -20.83
C LYS A 26 -9.63 -15.87 -20.33
N ASP A 27 -8.51 -15.59 -19.66
CA ASP A 27 -8.17 -14.27 -19.12
C ASP A 27 -9.19 -13.74 -18.08
N ARG A 28 -9.77 -14.64 -17.28
CA ARG A 28 -10.74 -14.28 -16.23
C ARG A 28 -10.12 -14.51 -14.85
N PRO A 29 -10.11 -13.51 -13.97
CA PRO A 29 -9.56 -13.65 -12.62
C PRO A 29 -10.44 -14.54 -11.74
N LEU A 30 -9.83 -15.25 -10.76
CA LEU A 30 -10.54 -16.13 -9.83
C LEU A 30 -11.67 -15.40 -9.11
N VAL A 31 -11.47 -14.15 -8.71
CA VAL A 31 -12.51 -13.37 -7.99
C VAL A 31 -13.79 -13.22 -8.82
N GLU A 32 -13.68 -13.04 -10.14
CA GLU A 32 -14.85 -12.97 -11.02
C GLU A 32 -15.54 -14.33 -11.13
N LEU A 33 -14.75 -15.39 -11.28
CA LEU A 33 -15.27 -16.76 -11.36
C LEU A 33 -15.97 -17.17 -10.05
N ALA A 34 -15.40 -16.84 -8.90
CA ALA A 34 -15.99 -17.12 -7.60
C ALA A 34 -17.33 -16.39 -7.39
N VAL A 35 -17.43 -15.14 -7.82
CA VAL A 35 -18.69 -14.38 -7.77
C VAL A 35 -19.76 -15.02 -8.65
N LYS A 36 -19.41 -15.42 -9.88
CA LYS A 36 -20.33 -16.10 -10.80
C LYS A 36 -20.78 -17.46 -10.25
N TYR A 37 -19.85 -18.22 -9.69
CA TYR A 37 -20.12 -19.51 -9.05
C TYR A 37 -21.11 -19.34 -7.88
N GLY A 38 -20.84 -18.39 -6.97
CA GLY A 38 -21.71 -18.11 -5.83
C GLY A 38 -23.11 -17.67 -6.26
N ALA A 39 -23.23 -16.82 -7.28
CA ALA A 39 -24.53 -16.40 -7.80
C ALA A 39 -25.32 -17.59 -8.39
N ALA A 40 -24.65 -18.40 -9.21
CA ALA A 40 -25.27 -19.58 -9.82
C ALA A 40 -25.70 -20.63 -8.78
N THR A 41 -24.86 -20.87 -7.76
CA THR A 41 -25.19 -21.78 -6.65
C THR A 41 -26.40 -21.28 -5.85
N GLN A 42 -26.47 -19.98 -5.58
CA GLN A 42 -27.58 -19.36 -4.87
C GLN A 42 -28.87 -19.44 -5.68
N GLU A 43 -28.81 -19.22 -6.99
CA GLU A 43 -29.97 -19.35 -7.89
C GLU A 43 -30.46 -20.80 -7.96
N SER A 44 -29.55 -21.77 -8.08
CA SER A 44 -29.87 -23.19 -8.03
C SER A 44 -30.54 -23.60 -6.72
N ALA A 45 -30.03 -23.13 -5.57
CA ALA A 45 -30.61 -23.40 -4.25
C ALA A 45 -32.01 -22.81 -4.12
N ASN A 46 -32.23 -21.60 -4.61
CA ASN A 46 -33.56 -20.96 -4.60
C ASN A 46 -34.55 -21.68 -5.53
N SER A 47 -34.09 -22.13 -6.69
CA SER A 47 -34.91 -22.91 -7.65
C SER A 47 -35.27 -24.29 -7.09
N ALA A 48 -34.32 -24.98 -6.44
CA ALA A 48 -34.56 -26.26 -5.78
C ALA A 48 -35.58 -26.12 -4.62
N GLN A 49 -35.58 -25.02 -3.90
CA GLN A 49 -36.57 -24.72 -2.85
C GLN A 49 -37.95 -24.47 -3.42
N ALA A 50 -38.05 -23.88 -4.62
CA ALA A 50 -39.32 -23.72 -5.34
C ALA A 50 -39.79 -25.05 -5.96
N SER A 51 -38.89 -25.94 -6.37
CA SER A 51 -39.20 -27.27 -6.97
C SER A 51 -39.64 -28.32 -5.96
N LEU A 52 -39.49 -28.10 -4.63
CA LEU A 52 -40.02 -29.00 -3.59
C LEU A 52 -41.56 -29.14 -3.67
N PHE A 53 -42.18 -28.30 -4.49
CA PHE A 53 -43.66 -28.32 -4.74
C PHE A 53 -44.06 -28.86 -6.10
N GLY A 54 -43.17 -29.48 -6.87
CA GLY A 54 -43.50 -30.20 -8.11
C GLY A 54 -42.54 -30.00 -9.25
N GLY A 55 -41.62 -30.91 -9.45
CA GLY A 55 -40.79 -31.04 -10.66
C GLY A 55 -39.45 -31.72 -10.37
N GLU A 56 -39.23 -32.86 -11.03
CA GLU A 56 -37.93 -33.53 -11.15
C GLU A 56 -37.01 -32.73 -12.05
N ASP A 57 -36.32 -31.74 -11.49
CA ASP A 57 -35.10 -31.19 -12.15
C ASP A 57 -33.97 -31.19 -11.13
N GLY A 58 -33.04 -32.12 -11.37
CA GLY A 58 -31.89 -32.34 -10.52
C GLY A 58 -31.09 -31.06 -10.35
N ALA A 59 -30.55 -30.84 -9.13
CA ALA A 59 -29.59 -29.77 -8.85
C ALA A 59 -28.51 -29.78 -9.93
N MET A 60 -28.37 -28.70 -10.70
CA MET A 60 -27.25 -28.55 -11.64
C MET A 60 -25.98 -28.61 -10.84
N ASP A 61 -25.13 -29.59 -11.17
CA ASP A 61 -23.77 -29.66 -10.64
C ASP A 61 -22.97 -28.50 -11.26
N ILE A 62 -22.85 -27.42 -10.49
CA ILE A 62 -22.11 -26.24 -10.92
C ILE A 62 -20.65 -26.47 -10.50
N PRO A 63 -19.71 -26.65 -11.46
CA PRO A 63 -18.34 -26.92 -11.12
C PRO A 63 -17.67 -25.74 -10.40
N GLU A 64 -16.95 -26.04 -9.33
CA GLU A 64 -16.17 -25.05 -8.61
C GLU A 64 -15.08 -24.47 -9.52
N PRO A 65 -14.81 -23.14 -9.42
CA PRO A 65 -13.74 -22.53 -10.17
C PRO A 65 -12.37 -23.07 -9.71
N PRO A 66 -11.48 -23.44 -10.65
CA PRO A 66 -10.15 -23.90 -10.29
C PRO A 66 -9.35 -22.76 -9.67
N ILE A 67 -8.62 -23.06 -8.60
CA ILE A 67 -7.71 -22.12 -7.97
C ILE A 67 -6.45 -22.01 -8.83
N PRO A 68 -6.09 -20.81 -9.35
CA PRO A 68 -4.91 -20.66 -10.19
C PRO A 68 -3.62 -20.79 -9.36
N GLU A 69 -2.60 -21.38 -9.97
CA GLU A 69 -1.24 -21.39 -9.44
C GLU A 69 -0.50 -20.14 -9.94
N CYS A 70 -0.03 -19.30 -9.04
CA CYS A 70 0.79 -18.13 -9.33
C CYS A 70 1.68 -17.78 -8.15
N GLU A 71 2.74 -17.02 -8.39
CA GLU A 71 3.61 -16.51 -7.34
C GLU A 71 2.89 -15.45 -6.49
N PRO A 72 3.09 -15.43 -5.16
CA PRO A 72 2.63 -14.34 -4.30
C PRO A 72 3.21 -13.01 -4.74
N TRP A 73 2.45 -11.92 -4.55
CA TRP A 73 3.00 -10.59 -4.77
C TRP A 73 4.19 -10.31 -3.84
N ALA A 74 5.15 -9.54 -4.32
CA ALA A 74 6.20 -9.01 -3.46
C ALA A 74 5.56 -8.18 -2.33
N SER A 75 6.20 -8.18 -1.15
CA SER A 75 5.61 -7.53 0.04
C SER A 75 5.28 -6.05 -0.17
N MET A 76 6.09 -5.31 -0.94
CA MET A 76 5.80 -3.91 -1.25
C MET A 76 4.59 -3.75 -2.17
N ASP A 77 4.43 -4.62 -3.16
CA ASP A 77 3.27 -4.58 -4.06
C ASP A 77 1.98 -4.88 -3.31
N LEU A 78 2.04 -5.84 -2.36
CA LEU A 78 0.92 -6.15 -1.48
C LEU A 78 0.52 -4.93 -0.64
N LEU A 79 1.48 -4.30 0.03
CA LEU A 79 1.26 -3.13 0.87
C LEU A 79 0.74 -1.93 0.06
N ASN A 80 1.27 -1.70 -1.14
CA ASN A 80 0.79 -0.63 -2.03
C ASN A 80 -0.67 -0.84 -2.44
N LYS A 81 -1.05 -2.08 -2.76
CA LYS A 81 -2.45 -2.43 -3.09
C LYS A 81 -3.39 -2.26 -1.89
N GLU A 82 -2.96 -2.63 -0.68
CA GLU A 82 -3.72 -2.36 0.55
C GLU A 82 -3.98 -0.86 0.72
N ARG A 83 -2.91 -0.06 0.62
CA ARG A 83 -2.98 1.39 0.79
C ARG A 83 -3.87 2.05 -0.25
N GLU A 84 -3.81 1.61 -1.51
CA GLU A 84 -4.64 2.13 -2.59
C GLU A 84 -6.15 1.95 -2.30
N ILE A 85 -6.53 0.81 -1.73
CA ILE A 85 -7.93 0.46 -1.50
C ILE A 85 -8.43 0.93 -0.12
N VAL A 86 -7.62 0.77 0.92
CA VAL A 86 -8.03 0.99 2.32
C VAL A 86 -7.53 2.34 2.86
N GLY A 87 -6.51 2.92 2.21
CA GLY A 87 -5.88 4.17 2.63
C GLY A 87 -4.77 3.99 3.67
N VAL A 88 -4.60 2.80 4.21
CA VAL A 88 -3.57 2.46 5.21
C VAL A 88 -2.95 1.10 4.92
N TYR A 89 -1.78 0.84 5.49
CA TYR A 89 -1.16 -0.48 5.48
C TYR A 89 -1.78 -1.34 6.57
N ILE A 90 -2.23 -2.55 6.25
CA ILE A 90 -2.87 -3.50 7.18
C ILE A 90 -1.91 -4.62 7.56
N SER A 91 -1.26 -5.23 6.56
CA SER A 91 -0.43 -6.44 6.75
C SER A 91 0.93 -6.15 7.35
N GLY A 92 1.37 -4.89 7.40
CA GLY A 92 2.67 -4.46 7.93
C GLY A 92 3.01 -3.05 7.47
N HIS A 93 4.17 -2.55 7.86
CA HIS A 93 4.65 -1.23 7.43
C HIS A 93 5.85 -1.38 6.47
N PRO A 94 6.00 -0.54 5.42
CA PRO A 94 7.14 -0.61 4.52
C PRO A 94 8.50 -0.58 5.21
N LEU A 95 8.61 0.15 6.32
CA LEU A 95 9.82 0.29 7.12
C LEU A 95 10.13 -0.92 8.03
N ASP A 96 9.25 -1.93 8.12
CA ASP A 96 9.47 -3.07 9.03
C ASP A 96 10.76 -3.84 8.71
N LYS A 97 11.18 -3.83 7.45
CA LYS A 97 12.46 -4.42 7.02
C LYS A 97 13.69 -3.68 7.56
N PHE A 98 13.53 -2.41 7.94
CA PHE A 98 14.58 -1.51 8.41
C PHE A 98 14.35 -1.08 9.86
N ARG A 99 13.58 -1.87 10.61
CA ARG A 99 13.17 -1.51 11.96
C ARG A 99 14.36 -1.28 12.90
N LEU A 100 15.39 -2.09 12.77
CA LEU A 100 16.60 -1.96 13.59
C LEU A 100 17.31 -0.63 13.31
N GLU A 101 17.45 -0.25 12.05
CA GLU A 101 18.08 1.01 11.65
C GLU A 101 17.25 2.20 12.12
N VAL A 102 15.94 2.14 11.94
CA VAL A 102 15.03 3.20 12.39
C VAL A 102 15.08 3.36 13.91
N ASP A 103 14.98 2.26 14.67
CA ASP A 103 14.96 2.29 16.13
C ASP A 103 16.29 2.79 16.75
N HIS A 104 17.43 2.56 16.07
CA HIS A 104 18.75 2.88 16.62
C HIS A 104 19.39 4.13 16.06
N LEU A 105 19.10 4.50 14.83
CA LEU A 105 19.74 5.60 14.12
C LEU A 105 18.85 6.83 13.96
N CYS A 106 17.54 6.68 14.10
CA CYS A 106 16.58 7.76 13.90
C CYS A 106 16.11 8.37 15.23
N ALA A 107 15.51 9.54 15.12
CA ALA A 107 14.94 10.22 16.26
C ALA A 107 13.79 9.41 16.87
N LYS A 108 13.75 9.28 18.19
CA LYS A 108 12.59 8.71 18.90
C LYS A 108 11.35 9.53 18.55
N ASP A 109 10.20 8.87 18.43
CA ASP A 109 8.93 9.45 18.00
C ASP A 109 8.94 9.94 16.54
N GLY A 110 9.99 9.62 15.77
CA GLY A 110 10.08 9.83 14.32
C GLY A 110 9.71 11.25 13.88
N LEU A 111 8.98 11.33 12.77
CA LEU A 111 8.54 12.60 12.16
C LEU A 111 7.56 13.39 13.04
N ALA A 112 6.85 12.78 13.97
CA ALA A 112 5.96 13.49 14.91
C ALA A 112 6.70 14.54 15.76
N ARG A 113 8.03 14.42 15.90
CA ARG A 113 8.84 15.46 16.56
C ARG A 113 8.82 16.80 15.82
N LEU A 114 8.61 16.78 14.52
CA LEU A 114 8.55 17.99 13.71
C LEU A 114 7.25 18.76 13.88
N ASP A 115 6.22 18.19 14.52
CA ASP A 115 4.98 18.89 14.87
C ASP A 115 5.25 20.02 15.87
N ASN A 116 6.33 19.92 16.65
CA ASN A 116 6.76 20.96 17.57
C ASN A 116 8.19 21.44 17.27
N MET A 117 8.37 22.10 16.13
CA MET A 117 9.68 22.59 15.68
C MET A 117 10.38 23.53 16.66
N THR A 118 9.61 24.31 17.44
CA THR A 118 10.17 25.23 18.46
C THR A 118 10.98 24.47 19.51
N ARG A 119 10.50 23.29 19.93
CA ARG A 119 11.17 22.43 20.90
C ARG A 119 12.45 21.78 20.34
N GLU A 120 12.49 21.56 19.05
CA GLU A 120 13.57 20.88 18.35
C GLU A 120 14.59 21.86 17.72
N LYS A 121 14.37 23.17 17.87
CA LYS A 121 15.25 24.22 17.33
C LYS A 121 16.72 23.99 17.68
N GLY A 122 17.58 24.10 16.70
CA GLY A 122 19.03 23.96 16.83
C GLY A 122 19.54 22.52 16.91
N LYS A 123 18.64 21.53 16.88
CA LYS A 123 19.04 20.12 16.91
C LYS A 123 19.27 19.58 15.50
N ILE A 124 20.16 18.60 15.43
CA ILE A 124 20.31 17.74 14.24
C ILE A 124 19.51 16.48 14.53
N LEU A 125 18.55 16.17 13.66
CA LEU A 125 17.68 15.01 13.77
C LEU A 125 17.80 14.15 12.52
N THR A 126 17.77 12.84 12.71
CA THR A 126 17.73 11.85 11.63
C THR A 126 16.38 11.14 11.64
N PHE A 127 15.75 11.04 10.48
CA PHE A 127 14.48 10.39 10.26
C PHE A 127 14.66 9.30 9.19
N GLY A 128 14.08 8.13 9.41
CA GLY A 128 13.97 7.08 8.40
C GLY A 128 12.54 7.00 7.91
N GLY A 129 12.33 6.96 6.60
CA GLY A 129 10.99 6.93 6.06
C GLY A 129 10.92 6.49 4.61
N LEU A 130 9.69 6.31 4.15
CA LEU A 130 9.34 6.09 2.76
C LEU A 130 9.00 7.43 2.09
N ILE A 131 9.56 7.70 0.93
CA ILE A 131 9.15 8.85 0.11
C ILE A 131 7.82 8.51 -0.56
N THR A 132 6.76 9.21 -0.17
CA THR A 132 5.40 9.00 -0.68
C THR A 132 5.01 9.97 -1.79
N ALA A 133 5.75 11.06 -1.94
CA ALA A 133 5.63 11.99 -3.05
C ALA A 133 6.96 12.73 -3.24
N ALA A 134 7.32 13.05 -4.48
CA ALA A 134 8.48 13.87 -4.80
C ALA A 134 8.18 14.74 -6.03
N GLU A 135 8.54 16.01 -5.95
CA GLU A 135 8.39 16.95 -7.07
C GLU A 135 9.63 17.82 -7.25
N HIS A 136 9.97 18.04 -8.51
CA HIS A 136 11.05 18.93 -8.94
C HIS A 136 10.47 20.13 -9.67
N ARG A 137 10.80 21.34 -9.26
CA ARG A 137 10.23 22.58 -9.75
C ARG A 137 11.29 23.62 -10.08
N ILE A 138 10.92 24.60 -10.89
CA ILE A 138 11.72 25.78 -11.17
C ILE A 138 10.98 27.01 -10.61
N SER A 139 11.65 27.80 -9.80
CA SER A 139 11.10 29.03 -9.23
C SER A 139 10.94 30.11 -10.32
N LYS A 140 10.17 31.16 -10.02
CA LYS A 140 10.01 32.31 -10.93
C LYS A 140 11.33 32.99 -11.27
N SER A 141 12.34 32.86 -10.42
CA SER A 141 13.72 33.38 -10.66
C SER A 141 14.61 32.44 -11.45
N GLY A 142 14.08 31.31 -11.99
CA GLY A 142 14.83 30.32 -12.75
C GLY A 142 15.66 29.37 -11.90
N ARG A 143 15.56 29.40 -10.56
CA ARG A 143 16.30 28.51 -9.66
C ARG A 143 15.56 27.21 -9.46
N PRO A 144 16.23 26.05 -9.64
CA PRO A 144 15.62 24.75 -9.39
C PRO A 144 15.49 24.51 -7.88
N TRP A 145 14.42 23.84 -7.50
CA TRP A 145 14.13 23.38 -6.14
C TRP A 145 13.20 22.16 -6.20
N GLY A 146 13.03 21.49 -5.09
CA GLY A 146 12.11 20.37 -5.01
C GLY A 146 11.61 20.13 -3.60
N PHE A 147 10.61 19.30 -3.49
CA PHE A 147 10.15 18.79 -2.21
C PHE A 147 9.88 17.29 -2.29
N PHE A 148 9.89 16.66 -1.14
CA PHE A 148 9.46 15.27 -0.99
C PHE A 148 8.71 15.12 0.33
N ALA A 149 7.67 14.27 0.31
CA ALA A 149 6.96 13.85 1.50
C ALA A 149 7.59 12.55 2.00
N LEU A 150 8.05 12.57 3.26
CA LEU A 150 8.60 11.41 3.95
C LEU A 150 7.54 10.91 4.94
N GLU A 151 7.27 9.61 4.93
CA GLU A 151 6.32 8.94 5.82
C GLU A 151 7.06 7.90 6.67
N ASP A 152 6.78 7.91 7.98
CA ASP A 152 7.26 6.91 8.91
C ASP A 152 6.10 6.30 9.73
N TYR A 153 6.42 5.56 10.82
CA TYR A 153 5.40 4.96 11.70
C TYR A 153 4.51 5.98 12.43
N HIS A 154 4.93 7.24 12.50
CA HIS A 154 4.32 8.26 13.34
C HIS A 154 3.62 9.37 12.54
N GLY A 155 3.92 9.48 11.25
CA GLY A 155 3.29 10.48 10.41
C GLY A 155 4.01 10.75 9.10
N THR A 156 3.63 11.86 8.48
CA THR A 156 4.21 12.32 7.20
C THR A 156 4.67 13.76 7.34
N HIS A 157 5.85 14.08 6.81
CA HIS A 157 6.37 15.44 6.78
C HIS A 157 6.92 15.80 5.39
N GLU A 158 6.66 17.03 4.94
CA GLU A 158 7.17 17.55 3.67
C GLU A 158 8.49 18.29 3.89
N PHE A 159 9.55 17.78 3.28
CA PHE A 159 10.87 18.42 3.24
C PHE A 159 11.03 19.19 1.93
N ARG A 160 11.58 20.41 2.03
CA ARG A 160 11.85 21.26 0.86
C ARG A 160 13.35 21.51 0.73
N CYS A 161 13.88 21.24 -0.45
CA CYS A 161 15.28 21.40 -0.79
C CYS A 161 15.47 22.55 -1.78
N PHE A 162 16.37 23.48 -1.46
CA PHE A 162 16.66 24.65 -2.27
C PHE A 162 18.19 24.76 -2.51
N GLY A 163 18.59 25.41 -3.62
CA GLY A 163 19.99 25.72 -3.88
C GLY A 163 20.90 24.50 -3.89
N GLU A 164 21.96 24.53 -3.08
CA GLU A 164 22.96 23.45 -3.02
C GLU A 164 22.39 22.14 -2.47
N ASP A 165 21.49 22.21 -1.48
CA ASP A 165 20.81 21.02 -0.94
C ASP A 165 20.01 20.30 -2.04
N TYR A 166 19.29 21.06 -2.86
CA TYR A 166 18.55 20.47 -3.97
C TYR A 166 19.47 19.80 -4.98
N VAL A 167 20.57 20.46 -5.37
CA VAL A 167 21.52 19.89 -6.34
C VAL A 167 22.12 18.59 -5.80
N SER A 168 22.44 18.55 -4.51
CA SER A 168 23.08 17.40 -3.85
C SER A 168 22.11 16.23 -3.65
N PHE A 169 20.83 16.49 -3.40
CA PHE A 169 19.90 15.45 -2.95
C PHE A 169 18.80 15.09 -3.97
N LYS A 170 18.67 15.84 -5.07
CA LYS A 170 17.61 15.61 -6.07
C LYS A 170 17.50 14.16 -6.58
N GLU A 171 18.63 13.46 -6.69
CA GLU A 171 18.68 12.08 -7.20
C GLU A 171 18.10 11.07 -6.20
N PHE A 172 18.02 11.43 -4.92
CA PHE A 172 17.42 10.60 -3.86
C PHE A 172 15.95 10.92 -3.62
N MET A 173 15.42 11.99 -4.21
CA MET A 173 14.03 12.41 -4.09
C MET A 173 13.16 11.61 -5.09
N VAL A 174 13.00 10.32 -4.84
CA VAL A 174 12.27 9.38 -5.72
C VAL A 174 11.16 8.72 -4.92
N GLU A 175 9.93 8.84 -5.40
CA GLU A 175 8.76 8.18 -4.79
C GLU A 175 8.96 6.67 -4.71
N GLY A 176 8.58 6.07 -3.58
CA GLY A 176 8.76 4.66 -3.28
C GLY A 176 10.14 4.30 -2.70
N TRP A 177 11.07 5.24 -2.61
CA TRP A 177 12.37 4.98 -1.98
C TRP A 177 12.29 5.12 -0.46
N MET A 178 12.96 4.20 0.21
CA MET A 178 13.22 4.29 1.65
C MET A 178 14.56 4.98 1.88
N VAL A 179 14.51 6.06 2.63
CA VAL A 179 15.68 6.91 2.85
C VAL A 179 15.85 7.27 4.33
N MET A 180 17.10 7.55 4.71
CA MET A 180 17.39 8.24 5.96
C MET A 180 17.76 9.70 5.65
N VAL A 181 17.07 10.63 6.31
CA VAL A 181 17.23 12.08 6.16
C VAL A 181 17.76 12.66 7.45
N THR A 182 18.95 13.27 7.39
CA THR A 182 19.48 14.04 8.51
C THR A 182 19.27 15.52 8.23
N THR A 183 18.58 16.20 9.12
CA THR A 183 18.25 17.61 8.97
C THR A 183 18.62 18.42 10.21
N HIS A 184 18.93 19.69 10.00
CA HIS A 184 19.12 20.67 11.05
C HIS A 184 17.87 21.53 11.18
N VAL A 185 17.21 21.48 12.34
CA VAL A 185 15.99 22.25 12.61
C VAL A 185 16.36 23.71 12.86
N LYS A 186 16.11 24.57 11.89
CA LYS A 186 16.39 26.02 11.95
C LYS A 186 15.07 26.80 12.13
N GLU A 187 15.17 27.97 12.77
CA GLU A 187 14.07 28.92 12.75
C GLU A 187 13.97 29.54 11.36
N GLN A 188 12.78 29.57 10.78
CA GLN A 188 12.53 30.45 9.63
C GLN A 188 12.51 31.87 10.17
N GLY A 189 13.48 32.68 9.73
CA GLY A 189 13.50 34.11 9.94
C GLY A 189 12.45 34.84 9.10
#